data_b9fd25b04baa3fb0ba7c98ee195bcb4a
#
_entry.id   b9fd25b04baa3fb0ba7c98ee195bcb4a
#
_cell.length_a   1.000
_cell.length_b   1.000
_cell.length_c   1.000
_cell.angle_alpha   90.00
_cell.angle_beta   90.00
_cell.angle_gamma   90.00
#
_symmetry.space_group_name_H-M   'P 1'
#
loop_
_entity.id
_entity.type
_entity.pdbx_description
1 polymer ?
#
loop_
_entity_poly.entity_id
_entity_poly.type
_entity_poly.pdbx_seq_one_letter_code
_entity_poly.pdbx_strand_id
1 'polypeptide(L)'
;MDKTLEQIRSYAEQGRYKRVPISKELYADAFTPISVMRTLRAASKHCYLLESAEDRQQWGRYSFLGYAPTMEITCTDGRVIISEGHEDEDKTRREVLTDHPGKVLREILEAYKSPVVPGLPPFTGGLVGYFSYDYIKYAEPTLKPVLEEKNETTGKTAAKTAVRDFRDADLMLFDRVIVFDNYRQKLILITGVKLEGDLEENYTNAKQELEEMERLIRSGAQADFRPLVLEEEFHPGVDKEDYCKMVEKAKEYIYEGDIFQVVLSNPLTVKAKGSLFDTYRVLRTSNPSPYMFYFSSDDIEVAGASPETLAKLENGQVCTFPLAGTRKRGVTEEEDQELEKELLADEKELAEHNMLVDLGRNDVGKISQPGTVKVDKYMEIQRYSHVMHIGSTVTGKIREDKDALDVVDAILPAGTLSGAPKIRACEIIAELEQEKRGIYGGAVGYLDFAGNVDTCISIRLAYKKNGYIRVQSGAGIVADSIPENEFQECLNKAGAVLQAVETAKGGLE
;
A
#
# COMPACT_ATOMS: atom_id res chain seq x y z
N MET A 1 -22.33 -17.26 6.48
CA MET A 1 -23.21 -17.78 7.56
C MET A 1 -23.67 -16.61 8.39
N ASP A 2 -24.99 -16.36 8.40
CA ASP A 2 -25.56 -15.32 9.26
C ASP A 2 -25.36 -15.73 10.72
N LYS A 3 -24.60 -14.96 11.50
CA LYS A 3 -24.52 -15.14 12.95
C LYS A 3 -25.86 -14.82 13.57
N THR A 4 -26.31 -15.69 14.47
CA THR A 4 -27.52 -15.42 15.26
C THR A 4 -27.22 -14.39 16.38
N LEU A 5 -28.25 -13.73 16.87
CA LEU A 5 -28.12 -12.80 18.00
C LEU A 5 -27.51 -13.50 19.24
N GLU A 6 -27.81 -14.78 19.45
CA GLU A 6 -27.26 -15.58 20.55
C GLU A 6 -25.74 -15.76 20.44
N GLN A 7 -25.25 -16.01 19.23
CA GLN A 7 -23.79 -16.08 18.99
C GLN A 7 -23.10 -14.74 19.22
N ILE A 8 -23.76 -13.61 18.91
CA ILE A 8 -23.22 -12.28 19.16
C ILE A 8 -23.19 -11.98 20.66
N ARG A 9 -24.22 -12.37 21.42
CA ARG A 9 -24.23 -12.26 22.89
C ARG A 9 -23.05 -12.95 23.53
N SER A 10 -22.65 -14.13 23.04
CA SER A 10 -21.47 -14.84 23.56
C SER A 10 -20.14 -14.08 23.36
N TYR A 11 -20.02 -13.23 22.33
CA TYR A 11 -18.86 -12.35 22.18
C TYR A 11 -18.93 -11.12 23.10
N ALA A 12 -20.14 -10.58 23.34
CA ALA A 12 -20.32 -9.47 24.27
C ALA A 12 -19.96 -9.88 25.71
N GLU A 13 -20.33 -11.09 26.14
CA GLU A 13 -20.00 -11.65 27.45
C GLU A 13 -18.49 -11.80 27.70
N GLN A 14 -17.67 -11.93 26.63
CA GLN A 14 -16.22 -12.00 26.76
C GLN A 14 -15.58 -10.68 27.18
N GLY A 15 -16.25 -9.54 26.97
CA GLY A 15 -15.83 -8.21 27.42
C GLY A 15 -14.59 -7.61 26.72
N ARG A 16 -14.00 -8.33 25.77
CA ARG A 16 -12.73 -7.95 25.10
C ARG A 16 -12.88 -7.35 23.71
N TYR A 17 -14.07 -7.48 23.11
CA TYR A 17 -14.37 -6.96 21.78
C TYR A 17 -15.35 -5.80 21.85
N LYS A 18 -15.31 -4.91 20.86
CA LYS A 18 -16.22 -3.78 20.75
C LYS A 18 -17.28 -3.98 19.68
N ARG A 19 -16.98 -4.85 18.71
CA ARG A 19 -17.92 -5.23 17.64
C ARG A 19 -17.63 -6.65 17.16
N VAL A 20 -18.61 -7.22 16.45
CA VAL A 20 -18.51 -8.54 15.83
C VAL A 20 -18.99 -8.45 14.39
N PRO A 21 -18.19 -8.91 13.38
CA PRO A 21 -18.62 -8.88 12.00
C PRO A 21 -19.74 -9.88 11.73
N ILE A 22 -20.74 -9.43 10.98
CA ILE A 22 -21.78 -10.25 10.36
C ILE A 22 -21.70 -10.09 8.84
N SER A 23 -22.22 -11.04 8.09
CA SER A 23 -22.11 -11.04 6.65
C SER A 23 -23.36 -11.52 5.95
N LYS A 24 -23.55 -11.08 4.70
CA LYS A 24 -24.54 -11.58 3.77
C LYS A 24 -23.85 -12.02 2.48
N GLU A 25 -24.07 -13.27 2.06
CA GLU A 25 -23.51 -13.79 0.79
C GLU A 25 -24.52 -13.63 -0.36
N LEU A 26 -24.01 -13.17 -1.51
CA LEU A 26 -24.73 -13.08 -2.78
C LEU A 26 -23.95 -13.85 -3.85
N TYR A 27 -24.59 -14.19 -4.96
CA TYR A 27 -23.87 -14.68 -6.13
C TYR A 27 -23.19 -13.52 -6.87
N ALA A 28 -21.93 -13.73 -7.28
CA ALA A 28 -21.14 -12.70 -7.97
C ALA A 28 -21.30 -12.74 -9.52
N ASP A 29 -22.13 -13.63 -10.04
CA ASP A 29 -22.32 -13.89 -11.48
C ASP A 29 -22.78 -12.67 -12.30
N ALA A 30 -23.46 -11.71 -11.65
CA ALA A 30 -23.93 -10.47 -12.27
C ALA A 30 -23.03 -9.24 -11.99
N PHE A 31 -21.92 -9.41 -11.25
CA PHE A 31 -21.10 -8.31 -10.77
C PHE A 31 -19.62 -8.55 -11.00
N THR A 32 -18.89 -7.46 -11.24
CA THR A 32 -17.41 -7.46 -11.24
C THR A 32 -16.90 -6.43 -10.24
N PRO A 33 -15.67 -6.57 -9.70
CA PRO A 33 -15.10 -5.54 -8.84
C PRO A 33 -15.13 -4.13 -9.47
N ILE A 34 -14.89 -4.05 -10.78
CA ILE A 34 -14.92 -2.78 -11.53
C ILE A 34 -16.35 -2.20 -11.61
N SER A 35 -17.36 -3.03 -11.91
CA SER A 35 -18.75 -2.55 -11.98
C SER A 35 -19.25 -2.08 -10.61
N VAL A 36 -18.93 -2.83 -9.54
CA VAL A 36 -19.28 -2.44 -8.17
C VAL A 36 -18.53 -1.16 -7.78
N MET A 37 -17.24 -1.04 -8.09
CA MET A 37 -16.48 0.17 -7.80
C MET A 37 -17.10 1.42 -8.45
N ARG A 38 -17.59 1.32 -9.69
CA ARG A 38 -18.34 2.42 -10.35
C ARG A 38 -19.60 2.80 -9.58
N THR A 39 -20.32 1.82 -9.05
CA THR A 39 -21.51 2.07 -8.22
C THR A 39 -21.14 2.74 -6.88
N LEU A 40 -20.10 2.26 -6.20
CA LEU A 40 -19.63 2.85 -4.95
C LEU A 40 -19.14 4.28 -5.14
N ARG A 41 -18.46 4.54 -6.24
CA ARG A 41 -17.96 5.88 -6.57
C ARG A 41 -19.07 6.88 -6.90
N ALA A 42 -20.24 6.42 -7.32
CA ALA A 42 -21.44 7.24 -7.47
C ALA A 42 -22.03 7.64 -6.11
N ALA A 43 -21.84 6.80 -5.08
CA ALA A 43 -22.35 7.02 -3.73
C ALA A 43 -21.36 7.79 -2.83
N SER A 44 -20.06 7.70 -3.09
CA SER A 44 -19.02 8.33 -2.25
C SER A 44 -17.78 8.68 -3.07
N LYS A 45 -17.16 9.81 -2.73
CA LYS A 45 -15.83 10.17 -3.25
C LYS A 45 -14.71 9.36 -2.57
N HIS A 46 -14.94 8.94 -1.35
CA HIS A 46 -14.01 8.15 -0.57
C HIS A 46 -14.30 6.66 -0.76
N CYS A 47 -13.49 5.99 -1.53
CA CYS A 47 -13.63 4.57 -1.78
C CYS A 47 -12.30 3.92 -2.12
N TYR A 48 -12.25 2.61 -1.96
CA TYR A 48 -11.07 1.81 -2.32
C TYR A 48 -11.46 0.49 -3.00
N LEU A 49 -10.52 -0.03 -3.77
CA LEU A 49 -10.49 -1.38 -4.32
C LEU A 49 -9.08 -1.94 -4.12
N LEU A 50 -8.97 -3.04 -3.39
CA LEU A 50 -7.74 -3.82 -3.20
C LEU A 50 -7.96 -5.20 -3.79
N GLU A 51 -7.10 -5.60 -4.72
CA GLU A 51 -7.14 -6.89 -5.41
C GLU A 51 -5.75 -7.54 -5.42
N SER A 52 -5.70 -8.83 -5.70
CA SER A 52 -4.48 -9.53 -6.06
C SER A 52 -4.70 -10.26 -7.39
N ALA A 53 -3.72 -10.17 -8.28
CA ALA A 53 -3.75 -10.85 -9.57
C ALA A 53 -3.05 -12.22 -9.56
N GLU A 54 -2.54 -12.66 -8.39
CA GLU A 54 -1.90 -13.96 -8.23
C GLU A 54 -2.89 -15.12 -8.09
N ASP A 55 -2.37 -16.30 -7.76
CA ASP A 55 -3.13 -17.53 -7.64
C ASP A 55 -4.44 -17.35 -6.85
N ARG A 56 -5.57 -17.58 -7.54
CA ARG A 56 -6.92 -17.44 -7.00
C ARG A 56 -7.24 -18.34 -5.81
N GLN A 57 -6.39 -19.32 -5.51
CA GLN A 57 -6.61 -20.23 -4.37
C GLN A 57 -6.01 -19.69 -3.05
N GLN A 58 -4.95 -18.90 -3.13
CA GLN A 58 -4.24 -18.36 -1.96
C GLN A 58 -4.26 -16.83 -1.91
N TRP A 59 -3.45 -16.15 -2.71
CA TRP A 59 -3.27 -14.69 -2.66
C TRP A 59 -4.34 -13.92 -3.42
N GLY A 60 -4.71 -14.38 -4.61
CA GLY A 60 -5.72 -13.74 -5.49
C GLY A 60 -7.16 -14.12 -5.20
N ARG A 61 -7.43 -14.74 -4.03
CA ARG A 61 -8.77 -15.21 -3.71
C ARG A 61 -9.77 -14.08 -3.50
N TYR A 62 -9.37 -13.00 -2.84
CA TYR A 62 -10.28 -11.94 -2.43
C TYR A 62 -9.98 -10.62 -3.13
N SER A 63 -11.05 -9.89 -3.52
CA SER A 63 -11.01 -8.48 -3.83
C SER A 63 -11.84 -7.73 -2.80
N PHE A 64 -11.29 -6.68 -2.19
CA PHE A 64 -11.91 -5.90 -1.13
C PHE A 64 -12.29 -4.52 -1.64
N LEU A 65 -13.52 -4.08 -1.37
CA LEU A 65 -14.01 -2.75 -1.68
C LEU A 65 -14.66 -2.12 -0.45
N GLY A 66 -14.54 -0.80 -0.36
CA GLY A 66 -15.24 -0.01 0.63
C GLY A 66 -15.59 1.37 0.09
N TYR A 67 -16.56 2.00 0.74
CA TYR A 67 -17.06 3.32 0.38
C TYR A 67 -17.60 4.03 1.61
N ALA A 68 -17.69 5.36 1.56
CA ALA A 68 -18.24 6.18 2.62
C ALA A 68 -17.67 5.81 4.01
N PRO A 69 -16.36 6.03 4.24
CA PRO A 69 -15.73 5.75 5.53
C PRO A 69 -16.41 6.53 6.63
N THR A 70 -16.47 5.96 7.83
CA THR A 70 -17.00 6.62 9.01
C THR A 70 -16.03 7.64 9.61
N MET A 71 -14.74 7.52 9.26
CA MET A 71 -13.68 8.37 9.77
C MET A 71 -12.55 8.49 8.73
N GLU A 72 -11.96 9.68 8.62
CA GLU A 72 -10.69 9.91 7.92
C GLU A 72 -9.65 10.42 8.92
N ILE A 73 -8.47 9.80 8.92
CA ILE A 73 -7.34 10.14 9.78
C ILE A 73 -6.17 10.56 8.91
N THR A 74 -5.75 11.80 9.02
CA THR A 74 -4.61 12.32 8.28
C THR A 74 -3.52 12.81 9.23
N CYS A 75 -2.26 12.60 8.85
CA CYS A 75 -1.12 13.07 9.62
C CYS A 75 -0.18 13.87 8.70
N THR A 76 0.26 15.03 9.16
CA THR A 76 1.29 15.84 8.50
C THR A 76 2.13 16.51 9.56
N ASP A 77 3.43 16.21 9.60
CA ASP A 77 4.41 16.79 10.52
C ASP A 77 3.94 16.78 11.99
N GLY A 78 3.43 15.62 12.45
CA GLY A 78 2.93 15.40 13.81
C GLY A 78 1.55 15.96 14.10
N ARG A 79 0.91 16.60 13.15
CA ARG A 79 -0.46 17.09 13.23
C ARG A 79 -1.41 16.02 12.72
N VAL A 80 -2.06 15.31 13.63
CA VAL A 80 -3.08 14.31 13.32
C VAL A 80 -4.45 14.97 13.33
N ILE A 81 -5.17 14.85 12.22
CA ILE A 81 -6.55 15.33 12.07
C ILE A 81 -7.45 14.12 11.90
N ILE A 82 -8.46 14.02 12.75
CA ILE A 82 -9.49 13.00 12.72
C ILE A 82 -10.79 13.69 12.33
N SER A 83 -11.38 13.28 11.21
CA SER A 83 -12.66 13.76 10.70
C SER A 83 -13.67 12.61 10.76
N GLU A 84 -14.69 12.73 11.62
CA GLU A 84 -15.74 11.73 11.81
C GLU A 84 -17.07 12.23 11.22
N GLY A 85 -17.84 11.32 10.62
CA GLY A 85 -19.12 11.58 9.99
C GLY A 85 -19.14 11.21 8.50
N HIS A 86 -20.33 11.07 7.94
CA HIS A 86 -20.51 10.78 6.53
C HIS A 86 -20.27 12.03 5.66
N GLU A 87 -20.02 11.83 4.34
CA GLU A 87 -19.67 12.93 3.42
C GLU A 87 -20.68 14.07 3.37
N ASP A 88 -21.97 13.78 3.58
CA ASP A 88 -23.09 14.74 3.50
C ASP A 88 -23.49 15.35 4.86
N GLU A 89 -22.77 15.03 5.95
CA GLU A 89 -23.04 15.51 7.29
C GLU A 89 -21.98 16.53 7.75
N ASP A 90 -22.31 17.33 8.76
CA ASP A 90 -21.33 18.18 9.44
C ASP A 90 -20.32 17.27 10.17
N LYS A 91 -19.17 17.05 9.53
CA LYS A 91 -18.08 16.23 10.09
C LYS A 91 -17.54 16.87 11.37
N THR A 92 -17.52 16.12 12.45
CA THR A 92 -16.75 16.51 13.62
C THR A 92 -15.27 16.39 13.32
N ARG A 93 -14.49 17.41 13.71
CA ARG A 93 -13.06 17.45 13.48
C ARG A 93 -12.31 17.59 14.78
N ARG A 94 -11.44 16.63 15.06
CA ARG A 94 -10.50 16.64 16.19
C ARG A 94 -9.08 16.76 15.67
N GLU A 95 -8.26 17.57 16.32
CA GLU A 95 -6.85 17.73 16.02
C GLU A 95 -6.02 17.32 17.23
N VAL A 96 -4.93 16.57 16.97
CA VAL A 96 -3.96 16.13 17.97
C VAL A 96 -2.56 16.43 17.45
N LEU A 97 -1.76 17.17 18.22
CA LEU A 97 -0.33 17.36 17.95
C LEU A 97 0.46 16.32 18.71
N THR A 98 1.24 15.51 18.01
CA THR A 98 1.99 14.41 18.61
C THR A 98 3.19 13.99 17.78
N ASP A 99 4.28 13.62 18.44
CA ASP A 99 5.42 12.95 17.81
C ASP A 99 5.20 11.42 17.67
N HIS A 100 4.03 10.92 18.09
CA HIS A 100 3.69 9.50 18.06
C HIS A 100 2.29 9.27 17.48
N PRO A 101 2.08 9.52 16.18
CA PRO A 101 0.76 9.36 15.55
C PRO A 101 0.20 7.93 15.67
N GLY A 102 1.08 6.91 15.73
CA GLY A 102 0.69 5.53 15.98
C GLY A 102 -0.12 5.31 17.26
N LYS A 103 0.05 6.15 18.31
CA LYS A 103 -0.76 6.06 19.53
C LYS A 103 -2.22 6.40 19.25
N VAL A 104 -2.46 7.45 18.46
CA VAL A 104 -3.82 7.86 18.06
C VAL A 104 -4.50 6.79 17.23
N LEU A 105 -3.75 6.16 16.30
CA LEU A 105 -4.27 5.07 15.48
C LEU A 105 -4.61 3.83 16.32
N ARG A 106 -3.79 3.50 17.34
CA ARG A 106 -4.07 2.41 18.29
C ARG A 106 -5.35 2.65 19.09
N GLU A 107 -5.56 3.86 19.59
CA GLU A 107 -6.81 4.22 20.30
C GLU A 107 -8.04 4.02 19.41
N ILE A 108 -7.95 4.41 18.14
CA ILE A 108 -9.03 4.22 17.18
C ILE A 108 -9.28 2.73 16.91
N LEU A 109 -8.24 1.95 16.60
CA LEU A 109 -8.36 0.52 16.33
C LEU A 109 -8.90 -0.25 17.55
N GLU A 110 -8.48 0.08 18.78
CA GLU A 110 -8.99 -0.54 20.00
C GLU A 110 -10.49 -0.24 20.22
N ALA A 111 -10.97 0.96 19.84
CA ALA A 111 -12.39 1.32 19.89
C ALA A 111 -13.26 0.50 18.91
N TYR A 112 -12.64 -0.12 17.90
CA TYR A 112 -13.30 -0.97 16.90
C TYR A 112 -12.91 -2.45 17.00
N LYS A 113 -12.19 -2.85 18.03
CA LYS A 113 -11.64 -4.19 18.20
C LYS A 113 -12.65 -5.30 17.96
N SER A 114 -12.29 -6.23 17.09
CA SER A 114 -13.17 -7.27 16.57
C SER A 114 -12.49 -8.66 16.64
N PRO A 115 -13.25 -9.75 16.80
CA PRO A 115 -12.68 -11.09 16.74
C PRO A 115 -12.39 -11.52 15.29
N VAL A 116 -11.41 -12.39 15.11
CA VAL A 116 -11.29 -13.21 13.90
C VAL A 116 -12.45 -14.19 13.89
N VAL A 117 -13.25 -14.18 12.82
CA VAL A 117 -14.42 -15.05 12.68
C VAL A 117 -14.15 -16.13 11.63
N PRO A 118 -14.11 -17.41 12.02
CA PRO A 118 -13.91 -18.50 11.07
C PRO A 118 -14.93 -18.47 9.92
N GLY A 119 -14.42 -18.61 8.69
CA GLY A 119 -15.24 -18.63 7.47
C GLY A 119 -15.51 -17.28 6.86
N LEU A 120 -15.17 -16.16 7.51
CA LEU A 120 -15.11 -14.84 6.90
C LEU A 120 -13.75 -14.61 6.21
N PRO A 121 -13.70 -13.68 5.24
CA PRO A 121 -12.44 -13.20 4.66
C PRO A 121 -11.49 -12.62 5.73
N PRO A 122 -10.17 -12.55 5.46
CA PRO A 122 -9.20 -12.04 6.43
C PRO A 122 -9.42 -10.58 6.82
N PHE A 123 -9.97 -9.76 5.93
CA PHE A 123 -10.30 -8.37 6.20
C PHE A 123 -11.81 -8.17 6.29
N THR A 124 -12.29 -7.77 7.47
CA THR A 124 -13.72 -7.56 7.78
C THR A 124 -14.05 -6.12 8.18
N GLY A 125 -13.08 -5.22 8.09
CA GLY A 125 -13.15 -3.81 8.42
C GLY A 125 -11.86 -3.33 9.08
N GLY A 126 -11.56 -2.05 8.95
CA GLY A 126 -10.32 -1.47 9.46
C GLY A 126 -9.97 -0.14 8.83
N LEU A 127 -8.72 0.26 9.00
CA LEU A 127 -8.12 1.42 8.36
C LEU A 127 -7.53 1.00 7.01
N VAL A 128 -7.90 1.71 5.94
CA VAL A 128 -7.35 1.51 4.58
C VAL A 128 -6.78 2.82 4.09
N GLY A 129 -5.60 2.78 3.46
CA GLY A 129 -4.95 3.96 2.93
C GLY A 129 -3.45 3.78 2.78
N TYR A 130 -2.69 4.82 3.12
CA TYR A 130 -1.23 4.76 2.99
C TYR A 130 -0.50 5.40 4.16
N PHE A 131 0.74 4.92 4.36
CA PHE A 131 1.81 5.62 5.07
C PHE A 131 2.85 6.07 4.05
N SER A 132 3.24 7.34 4.07
CA SER A 132 4.27 7.86 3.16
C SER A 132 5.66 7.33 3.53
N TYR A 133 6.64 7.50 2.64
CA TYR A 133 8.04 7.24 2.95
C TYR A 133 8.51 8.05 4.18
N ASP A 134 8.09 9.30 4.27
CA ASP A 134 8.52 10.23 5.33
C ASP A 134 7.92 9.89 6.71
N TYR A 135 6.99 8.94 6.79
CA TYR A 135 6.44 8.44 8.06
C TYR A 135 7.51 7.80 8.96
N ILE A 136 8.63 7.33 8.39
CA ILE A 136 9.77 6.78 9.16
C ILE A 136 10.25 7.73 10.27
N LYS A 137 10.10 9.05 10.13
CA LYS A 137 10.52 10.05 11.13
C LYS A 137 9.85 9.87 12.50
N TYR A 138 8.73 9.14 12.58
CA TYR A 138 8.04 8.82 13.83
C TYR A 138 8.59 7.56 14.50
N ALA A 139 9.10 6.62 13.71
CA ALA A 139 9.78 5.42 14.20
C ALA A 139 11.26 5.67 14.52
N GLU A 140 11.91 6.52 13.70
CA GLU A 140 13.33 6.86 13.80
C GLU A 140 13.50 8.40 13.94
N PRO A 141 13.37 8.96 15.16
CA PRO A 141 13.37 10.40 15.39
C PRO A 141 14.65 11.12 14.95
N THR A 142 15.78 10.42 14.81
CA THR A 142 17.05 10.95 14.30
C THR A 142 16.94 11.46 12.86
N LEU A 143 16.03 10.91 12.07
CA LEU A 143 15.77 11.33 10.70
C LEU A 143 14.86 12.58 10.60
N LYS A 144 14.15 12.93 11.68
CA LYS A 144 13.17 14.01 11.68
C LYS A 144 13.75 15.35 11.19
N PRO A 145 14.90 15.85 11.70
CA PRO A 145 15.46 17.13 11.27
C PRO A 145 15.77 17.15 9.78
N VAL A 146 16.37 16.08 9.25
CA VAL A 146 16.81 16.00 7.85
C VAL A 146 15.61 15.94 6.90
N LEU A 147 14.53 15.27 7.30
CA LEU A 147 13.29 15.18 6.51
C LEU A 147 12.43 16.45 6.59
N GLU A 148 12.46 17.17 7.71
CA GLU A 148 11.73 18.44 7.89
C GLU A 148 12.40 19.62 7.17
N GLU A 149 13.72 19.66 7.13
CA GLU A 149 14.48 20.69 6.43
C GLU A 149 14.13 20.78 4.94
N LYS A 150 13.75 19.65 4.31
CA LYS A 150 13.21 19.63 2.94
C LYS A 150 11.92 20.43 2.74
N ASN A 151 11.13 20.64 3.78
CA ASN A 151 9.90 21.42 3.69
C ASN A 151 10.16 22.89 3.45
N GLU A 152 11.29 23.43 3.92
CA GLU A 152 11.63 24.85 3.83
C GLU A 152 12.30 25.21 2.49
N THR A 153 13.01 24.27 1.88
CA THR A 153 13.81 24.48 0.66
C THR A 153 13.04 24.33 -0.65
N THR A 154 11.79 23.90 -0.61
CA THR A 154 10.97 23.67 -1.80
C THR A 154 10.63 24.97 -2.55
N GLY A 155 11.26 25.17 -3.72
CA GLY A 155 11.00 26.29 -4.61
C GLY A 155 9.59 26.29 -5.23
N LYS A 156 9.24 27.39 -5.89
CA LYS A 156 7.90 27.72 -6.44
C LYS A 156 7.53 27.05 -7.77
N THR A 157 8.10 25.90 -8.14
CA THR A 157 7.68 25.21 -9.37
C THR A 157 6.36 24.49 -9.17
N ALA A 158 5.52 24.40 -10.21
CA ALA A 158 4.20 23.77 -10.16
C ALA A 158 4.26 22.30 -9.72
N ALA A 159 5.28 21.55 -10.17
CA ALA A 159 5.53 20.16 -9.76
C ALA A 159 5.86 20.04 -8.26
N LYS A 160 6.58 21.01 -7.70
CA LYS A 160 6.89 21.06 -6.26
C LYS A 160 5.65 21.38 -5.41
N THR A 161 4.67 22.10 -5.97
CA THR A 161 3.40 22.41 -5.30
C THR A 161 2.54 21.15 -5.10
N ALA A 162 2.60 20.19 -6.01
CA ALA A 162 1.86 18.93 -5.93
C ALA A 162 2.26 18.05 -4.71
N VAL A 163 3.49 18.21 -4.22
CA VAL A 163 4.07 17.40 -3.12
C VAL A 163 4.20 18.19 -1.82
N ARG A 164 4.04 19.51 -1.85
CA ARG A 164 4.33 20.41 -0.73
C ARG A 164 3.60 20.07 0.54
N ASP A 165 2.33 19.68 0.44
CA ASP A 165 1.48 19.33 1.58
C ASP A 165 1.13 17.83 1.57
N PHE A 166 2.10 16.98 1.19
CA PHE A 166 1.87 15.53 1.17
C PHE A 166 1.76 15.00 2.59
N ARG A 167 0.69 14.24 2.85
CA ARG A 167 0.40 13.68 4.17
C ARG A 167 1.39 12.56 4.49
N ASP A 168 1.87 12.51 5.74
CA ASP A 168 2.71 11.40 6.24
C ASP A 168 1.91 10.10 6.34
N ALA A 169 0.61 10.22 6.71
CA ALA A 169 -0.35 9.14 6.65
C ALA A 169 -1.72 9.67 6.25
N ASP A 170 -2.45 8.88 5.48
CA ASP A 170 -3.84 9.13 5.08
C ASP A 170 -4.59 7.81 5.11
N LEU A 171 -5.41 7.64 6.15
CA LEU A 171 -6.10 6.40 6.46
C LEU A 171 -7.60 6.68 6.63
N MET A 172 -8.42 5.84 6.02
CA MET A 172 -9.87 5.90 6.09
C MET A 172 -10.40 4.68 6.84
N LEU A 173 -11.31 4.88 7.79
CA LEU A 173 -11.91 3.79 8.55
C LEU A 173 -13.16 3.29 7.84
N PHE A 174 -13.12 2.03 7.44
CA PHE A 174 -14.24 1.34 6.81
C PHE A 174 -14.76 0.24 7.73
N ASP A 175 -16.00 0.35 8.15
CA ASP A 175 -16.72 -0.65 8.94
C ASP A 175 -17.74 -1.43 8.09
N ARG A 176 -17.87 -1.06 6.82
CA ARG A 176 -18.62 -1.76 5.77
C ARG A 176 -17.65 -2.19 4.67
N VAL A 177 -17.58 -3.49 4.42
CA VAL A 177 -16.68 -4.07 3.43
C VAL A 177 -17.45 -4.94 2.45
N ILE A 178 -17.13 -4.82 1.18
CA ILE A 178 -17.65 -5.66 0.10
C ILE A 178 -16.50 -6.52 -0.37
N VAL A 179 -16.70 -7.85 -0.38
CA VAL A 179 -15.63 -8.79 -0.72
C VAL A 179 -16.08 -9.69 -1.86
N PHE A 180 -15.29 -9.73 -2.93
CA PHE A 180 -15.42 -10.78 -3.92
C PHE A 180 -14.56 -11.98 -3.51
N ASP A 181 -15.17 -13.13 -3.28
CA ASP A 181 -14.48 -14.44 -3.22
C ASP A 181 -14.37 -14.97 -4.65
N ASN A 182 -13.25 -14.66 -5.30
CA ASN A 182 -13.01 -15.03 -6.69
C ASN A 182 -12.92 -16.55 -6.91
N TYR A 183 -12.61 -17.32 -5.87
CA TYR A 183 -12.56 -18.76 -5.91
C TYR A 183 -13.97 -19.37 -5.83
N ARG A 184 -14.81 -18.89 -4.87
CA ARG A 184 -16.17 -19.38 -4.67
C ARG A 184 -17.23 -18.71 -5.55
N GLN A 185 -16.84 -17.67 -6.31
CA GLN A 185 -17.74 -16.83 -7.12
C GLN A 185 -18.88 -16.23 -6.28
N LYS A 186 -18.52 -15.71 -5.12
CA LYS A 186 -19.45 -15.10 -4.16
C LYS A 186 -19.08 -13.62 -3.94
N LEU A 187 -20.12 -12.82 -3.71
CA LEU A 187 -20.04 -11.48 -3.21
C LEU A 187 -20.47 -11.52 -1.74
N ILE A 188 -19.59 -11.08 -0.84
CA ILE A 188 -19.81 -11.11 0.60
C ILE A 188 -19.89 -9.67 1.10
N LEU A 189 -21.01 -9.28 1.63
CA LEU A 189 -21.23 -8.00 2.29
C LEU A 189 -20.95 -8.17 3.77
N ILE A 190 -20.17 -7.28 4.39
CA ILE A 190 -19.75 -7.38 5.78
C ILE A 190 -19.97 -6.04 6.46
N THR A 191 -20.56 -6.09 7.67
CA THR A 191 -20.60 -4.98 8.63
C THR A 191 -20.43 -5.50 10.05
N GLY A 192 -20.22 -4.61 11.03
CA GLY A 192 -19.97 -4.98 12.41
C GLY A 192 -21.12 -4.62 13.35
N VAL A 193 -21.60 -5.59 14.13
CA VAL A 193 -22.55 -5.32 15.22
C VAL A 193 -21.79 -4.74 16.42
N LYS A 194 -22.16 -3.55 16.88
CA LYS A 194 -21.64 -2.95 18.13
C LYS A 194 -22.07 -3.78 19.32
N LEU A 195 -21.16 -4.05 20.27
CA LEU A 195 -21.43 -4.86 21.46
C LEU A 195 -21.80 -4.04 22.69
N GLU A 196 -21.71 -2.72 22.62
CA GLU A 196 -22.12 -1.78 23.67
C GLU A 196 -23.55 -1.28 23.40
N GLY A 197 -24.31 -1.00 24.46
CA GLY A 197 -25.70 -0.52 24.37
C GLY A 197 -26.72 -1.64 24.14
N ASP A 198 -27.81 -1.36 23.42
CA ASP A 198 -28.86 -2.34 23.10
C ASP A 198 -28.40 -3.27 21.97
N LEU A 199 -28.11 -4.51 22.31
CA LEU A 199 -27.58 -5.50 21.39
C LEU A 199 -28.58 -5.92 20.31
N GLU A 200 -29.88 -5.94 20.62
CA GLU A 200 -30.95 -6.30 19.67
C GLU A 200 -31.15 -5.21 18.63
N GLU A 201 -31.12 -3.94 19.07
CA GLU A 201 -31.17 -2.78 18.21
C GLU A 201 -29.91 -2.73 17.31
N ASN A 202 -28.71 -2.87 17.87
CA ASN A 202 -27.46 -2.89 17.12
C ASN A 202 -27.41 -4.01 16.07
N TYR A 203 -27.94 -5.20 16.40
CA TYR A 203 -28.02 -6.32 15.47
C TYR A 203 -29.02 -6.04 14.33
N THR A 204 -30.16 -5.44 14.66
CA THR A 204 -31.15 -5.04 13.66
C THR A 204 -30.61 -4.00 12.70
N ASN A 205 -29.93 -2.98 13.22
CA ASN A 205 -29.31 -1.91 12.44
C ASN A 205 -28.23 -2.48 11.50
N ALA A 206 -27.37 -3.37 12.00
CA ALA A 206 -26.34 -4.00 11.17
C ALA A 206 -26.93 -4.87 10.04
N LYS A 207 -28.06 -5.55 10.26
CA LYS A 207 -28.78 -6.26 9.19
C LYS A 207 -29.35 -5.30 8.16
N GLN A 208 -29.91 -4.18 8.61
CA GLN A 208 -30.41 -3.16 7.69
C GLN A 208 -29.29 -2.57 6.84
N GLU A 209 -28.11 -2.33 7.40
CA GLU A 209 -26.93 -1.89 6.64
C GLU A 209 -26.55 -2.89 5.54
N LEU A 210 -26.55 -4.21 5.82
CA LEU A 210 -26.29 -5.23 4.79
C LEU A 210 -27.33 -5.21 3.65
N GLU A 211 -28.60 -4.93 3.96
CA GLU A 211 -29.65 -4.78 2.95
C GLU A 211 -29.49 -3.47 2.14
N GLU A 212 -29.02 -2.41 2.76
CA GLU A 212 -28.72 -1.14 2.08
C GLU A 212 -27.52 -1.30 1.12
N MET A 213 -26.46 -1.99 1.56
CA MET A 213 -25.33 -2.32 0.71
C MET A 213 -25.76 -3.15 -0.53
N GLU A 214 -26.63 -4.17 -0.31
CA GLU A 214 -27.16 -4.97 -1.42
C GLU A 214 -27.98 -4.11 -2.37
N ARG A 215 -28.87 -3.26 -1.86
CA ARG A 215 -29.69 -2.35 -2.67
C ARG A 215 -28.82 -1.40 -3.50
N LEU A 216 -27.78 -0.83 -2.89
CA LEU A 216 -26.83 0.04 -3.57
C LEU A 216 -26.15 -0.69 -4.75
N ILE A 217 -25.60 -1.88 -4.51
CA ILE A 217 -24.93 -2.67 -5.56
C ILE A 217 -25.90 -3.03 -6.69
N ARG A 218 -27.12 -3.45 -6.33
CA ARG A 218 -28.17 -3.81 -7.32
C ARG A 218 -28.78 -2.62 -8.05
N SER A 219 -28.60 -1.40 -7.56
CA SER A 219 -29.14 -0.20 -8.22
C SER A 219 -28.56 0.01 -9.61
N GLY A 220 -27.34 -0.48 -9.84
CA GLY A 220 -26.62 -0.28 -11.10
C GLY A 220 -26.26 1.18 -11.38
N ALA A 221 -26.43 2.08 -10.39
CA ALA A 221 -25.96 3.46 -10.49
C ALA A 221 -24.46 3.47 -10.81
N GLN A 222 -24.04 4.28 -11.75
CA GLN A 222 -22.63 4.37 -12.13
C GLN A 222 -22.14 5.80 -12.07
N ALA A 223 -20.99 6.00 -11.45
CA ALA A 223 -20.30 7.28 -11.51
C ALA A 223 -19.84 7.54 -12.94
N ASP A 224 -20.03 8.77 -13.36
CA ASP A 224 -19.40 9.29 -14.58
C ASP A 224 -17.95 9.69 -14.23
N PHE A 225 -17.02 8.80 -14.52
CA PHE A 225 -15.59 9.10 -14.39
C PHE A 225 -15.19 9.99 -15.56
N ARG A 226 -14.86 11.25 -15.26
CA ARG A 226 -14.34 12.15 -16.28
C ARG A 226 -13.09 11.57 -16.91
N PRO A 227 -13.02 11.45 -18.24
CA PRO A 227 -11.84 10.95 -18.94
C PRO A 227 -10.57 11.68 -18.52
N LEU A 228 -9.48 10.95 -18.45
CA LEU A 228 -8.17 11.50 -18.14
C LEU A 228 -7.70 12.41 -19.29
N VAL A 229 -7.31 13.63 -18.98
CA VAL A 229 -6.74 14.59 -19.92
C VAL A 229 -5.40 15.07 -19.39
N LEU A 230 -4.33 14.82 -20.15
CA LEU A 230 -3.01 15.37 -19.87
C LEU A 230 -2.89 16.75 -20.57
N GLU A 231 -2.52 17.77 -19.80
CA GLU A 231 -2.42 19.15 -20.33
C GLU A 231 -1.02 19.47 -20.90
N GLU A 232 -0.04 18.62 -20.63
CA GLU A 232 1.36 18.73 -21.05
C GLU A 232 2.00 17.33 -21.14
N GLU A 233 3.28 17.25 -21.45
CA GLU A 233 4.06 16.00 -21.38
C GLU A 233 4.60 15.78 -19.96
N PHE A 234 5.01 14.54 -19.65
CA PHE A 234 5.67 14.23 -18.40
C PHE A 234 7.04 14.87 -18.32
N HIS A 235 7.30 15.57 -17.22
CA HIS A 235 8.58 16.19 -16.94
C HIS A 235 9.27 15.47 -15.77
N PRO A 236 10.56 15.10 -15.89
CA PRO A 236 11.33 14.57 -14.76
C PRO A 236 11.55 15.67 -13.72
N GLY A 237 11.54 15.28 -12.44
CA GLY A 237 11.87 16.18 -11.33
C GLY A 237 13.35 16.54 -11.30
N VAL A 238 14.19 15.59 -11.72
CA VAL A 238 15.64 15.74 -11.85
C VAL A 238 16.03 15.36 -13.28
N ASP A 239 16.76 16.22 -13.97
CA ASP A 239 17.26 15.92 -15.30
C ASP A 239 18.38 14.86 -15.27
N LYS A 240 18.76 14.34 -16.45
CA LYS A 240 19.74 13.28 -16.56
C LYS A 240 21.10 13.66 -15.97
N GLU A 241 21.55 14.89 -16.22
CA GLU A 241 22.87 15.34 -15.77
C GLU A 241 22.93 15.43 -14.24
N ASP A 242 21.92 16.01 -13.63
CA ASP A 242 21.85 16.14 -12.17
C ASP A 242 21.60 14.79 -11.48
N TYR A 243 20.80 13.90 -12.09
CA TYR A 243 20.64 12.54 -11.57
C TYR A 243 21.98 11.76 -11.60
N CYS A 244 22.76 11.89 -12.70
CA CYS A 244 24.08 11.26 -12.76
C CYS A 244 25.03 11.81 -11.68
N LYS A 245 24.98 13.10 -11.35
CA LYS A 245 25.76 13.68 -10.23
C LYS A 245 25.32 13.09 -8.88
N MET A 246 24.00 12.88 -8.68
CA MET A 246 23.50 12.22 -7.47
C MET A 246 24.05 10.80 -7.35
N VAL A 247 24.09 10.04 -8.44
CA VAL A 247 24.66 8.67 -8.46
C VAL A 247 26.13 8.69 -8.11
N GLU A 248 26.93 9.58 -8.71
CA GLU A 248 28.36 9.69 -8.39
C GLU A 248 28.57 10.06 -6.92
N LYS A 249 27.77 10.96 -6.36
CA LYS A 249 27.85 11.30 -4.95
C LYS A 249 27.47 10.14 -4.02
N ALA A 250 26.47 9.36 -4.39
CA ALA A 250 26.13 8.13 -3.68
C ALA A 250 27.26 7.10 -3.70
N LYS A 251 27.97 6.97 -4.82
CA LYS A 251 29.16 6.09 -4.94
C LYS A 251 30.29 6.57 -4.02
N GLU A 252 30.49 7.89 -3.83
CA GLU A 252 31.46 8.38 -2.86
C GLU A 252 31.15 7.86 -1.45
N TYR A 253 29.89 7.93 -0.99
CA TYR A 253 29.47 7.39 0.31
C TYR A 253 29.69 5.87 0.43
N ILE A 254 29.54 5.12 -0.67
CA ILE A 254 29.84 3.69 -0.71
C ILE A 254 31.36 3.44 -0.56
N TYR A 255 32.20 4.21 -1.27
CA TYR A 255 33.66 4.10 -1.16
C TYR A 255 34.21 4.53 0.20
N GLU A 256 33.56 5.50 0.85
CA GLU A 256 33.90 5.94 2.21
C GLU A 256 33.46 4.91 3.27
N GLY A 257 32.61 3.96 2.90
CA GLY A 257 32.14 2.89 3.78
C GLY A 257 30.91 3.24 4.63
N ASP A 258 30.21 4.33 4.28
CA ASP A 258 28.99 4.76 4.96
C ASP A 258 27.83 3.79 4.72
N ILE A 259 27.72 3.30 3.49
CA ILE A 259 26.63 2.41 3.01
C ILE A 259 27.16 1.37 2.03
N PHE A 260 26.42 0.28 1.85
CA PHE A 260 26.66 -0.71 0.79
C PHE A 260 25.83 -0.41 -0.46
N GLN A 261 24.62 0.11 -0.25
CA GLN A 261 23.64 0.42 -1.30
C GLN A 261 22.73 1.56 -0.83
N VAL A 262 22.30 2.38 -1.79
CA VAL A 262 21.23 3.37 -1.61
C VAL A 262 20.33 3.41 -2.84
N VAL A 263 19.02 3.57 -2.64
CA VAL A 263 18.07 3.71 -3.74
C VAL A 263 17.80 5.19 -4.00
N LEU A 264 18.19 5.70 -5.17
CA LEU A 264 17.87 7.05 -5.60
C LEU A 264 16.70 7.06 -6.57
N SER A 265 15.78 7.99 -6.40
CA SER A 265 14.55 8.05 -7.20
C SER A 265 14.41 9.34 -8.00
N ASN A 266 13.61 9.26 -9.07
CA ASN A 266 13.26 10.40 -9.90
C ASN A 266 11.74 10.43 -10.15
N PRO A 267 11.04 11.49 -9.77
CA PRO A 267 9.63 11.65 -10.09
C PRO A 267 9.43 12.15 -11.52
N LEU A 268 8.36 11.69 -12.14
CA LEU A 268 7.83 12.17 -13.41
C LEU A 268 6.48 12.78 -13.14
N THR A 269 6.29 14.05 -13.50
CA THR A 269 5.09 14.83 -13.16
C THR A 269 4.46 15.43 -14.41
N VAL A 270 3.11 15.42 -14.47
CA VAL A 270 2.33 16.01 -15.56
C VAL A 270 1.09 16.67 -15.01
N LYS A 271 0.72 17.80 -15.56
CA LYS A 271 -0.55 18.45 -15.25
C LYS A 271 -1.71 17.73 -15.90
N ALA A 272 -2.76 17.41 -15.13
CA ALA A 272 -3.84 16.55 -15.60
C ALA A 272 -5.19 16.88 -14.96
N LYS A 273 -6.26 16.58 -15.71
CA LYS A 273 -7.66 16.59 -15.27
C LYS A 273 -8.28 15.21 -15.47
N GLY A 274 -9.45 14.99 -14.88
CA GLY A 274 -10.15 13.70 -14.98
C GLY A 274 -9.71 12.72 -13.89
N SER A 275 -10.03 11.43 -14.05
CA SER A 275 -9.82 10.37 -13.06
C SER A 275 -8.71 9.40 -13.48
N LEU A 276 -8.02 8.82 -12.49
CA LEU A 276 -7.07 7.71 -12.67
C LEU A 276 -7.75 6.34 -12.72
N PHE A 277 -9.08 6.26 -12.64
CA PHE A 277 -9.77 4.97 -12.59
C PHE A 277 -9.51 4.13 -13.85
N ASP A 278 -9.52 4.74 -15.03
CA ASP A 278 -9.18 4.03 -16.26
C ASP A 278 -7.70 3.63 -16.32
N THR A 279 -6.79 4.41 -15.75
CA THR A 279 -5.39 4.00 -15.55
C THR A 279 -5.30 2.73 -14.70
N TYR A 280 -6.09 2.63 -13.62
CA TYR A 280 -6.17 1.40 -12.83
C TYR A 280 -6.68 0.21 -13.66
N ARG A 281 -7.74 0.40 -14.48
CA ARG A 281 -8.27 -0.64 -15.37
C ARG A 281 -7.23 -1.15 -16.36
N VAL A 282 -6.42 -0.25 -16.92
CA VAL A 282 -5.31 -0.62 -17.81
C VAL A 282 -4.25 -1.41 -17.04
N LEU A 283 -3.76 -0.89 -15.89
CA LEU A 283 -2.77 -1.58 -15.07
C LEU A 283 -3.21 -2.99 -14.68
N ARG A 284 -4.47 -3.15 -14.33
CA ARG A 284 -5.07 -4.44 -13.95
C ARG A 284 -4.94 -5.51 -15.03
N THR A 285 -4.91 -5.12 -16.29
CA THR A 285 -4.82 -6.03 -17.43
C THR A 285 -3.43 -6.13 -18.04
N SER A 286 -2.67 -5.04 -18.05
CA SER A 286 -1.35 -4.98 -18.66
C SER A 286 -0.20 -5.33 -17.72
N ASN A 287 -0.38 -5.10 -16.42
CA ASN A 287 0.67 -5.32 -15.41
C ASN A 287 0.09 -5.94 -14.11
N PRO A 288 -0.58 -7.11 -14.22
CA PRO A 288 -1.14 -7.78 -13.04
C PRO A 288 -0.07 -8.07 -12.00
N SER A 289 -0.37 -7.78 -10.74
CA SER A 289 0.58 -7.82 -9.62
C SER A 289 -0.10 -8.37 -8.36
N PRO A 290 0.65 -8.86 -7.37
CA PRO A 290 0.11 -9.34 -6.09
C PRO A 290 -0.75 -8.32 -5.36
N TYR A 291 -0.41 -7.04 -5.49
CA TYR A 291 -1.15 -5.93 -4.89
C TYR A 291 -1.59 -4.95 -5.97
N MET A 292 -2.84 -5.07 -6.35
CA MET A 292 -3.53 -4.12 -7.22
C MET A 292 -4.39 -3.22 -6.34
N PHE A 293 -4.24 -1.90 -6.46
CA PHE A 293 -4.99 -0.98 -5.62
C PHE A 293 -5.43 0.28 -6.37
N TYR A 294 -6.65 0.68 -6.05
CA TYR A 294 -7.19 1.98 -6.39
C TYR A 294 -7.85 2.56 -5.14
N PHE A 295 -7.59 3.79 -4.82
CA PHE A 295 -8.35 4.51 -3.81
C PHE A 295 -8.44 5.99 -4.13
N SER A 296 -9.48 6.64 -3.60
CA SER A 296 -9.71 8.07 -3.73
C SER A 296 -10.21 8.65 -2.42
N SER A 297 -9.78 9.86 -2.14
CA SER A 297 -10.26 10.72 -1.07
C SER A 297 -10.52 12.13 -1.61
N ASP A 298 -10.71 13.12 -0.73
CA ASP A 298 -11.01 14.49 -1.17
C ASP A 298 -9.89 15.13 -2.01
N ASP A 299 -8.63 14.82 -1.71
CA ASP A 299 -7.47 15.50 -2.29
C ASP A 299 -6.51 14.60 -3.07
N ILE A 300 -6.68 13.28 -3.00
CA ILE A 300 -5.79 12.34 -3.69
C ILE A 300 -6.57 11.20 -4.35
N GLU A 301 -6.11 10.79 -5.50
CA GLU A 301 -6.55 9.59 -6.21
C GLU A 301 -5.31 8.78 -6.57
N VAL A 302 -5.31 7.47 -6.28
CA VAL A 302 -4.15 6.60 -6.46
C VAL A 302 -4.55 5.35 -7.24
N ALA A 303 -3.72 4.96 -8.19
CA ALA A 303 -3.85 3.73 -8.97
C ALA A 303 -2.48 3.03 -9.04
N GLY A 304 -2.40 1.77 -8.64
CA GLY A 304 -1.12 1.07 -8.57
C GLY A 304 -1.20 -0.44 -8.71
N ALA A 305 -0.04 -1.03 -9.01
CA ALA A 305 0.18 -2.45 -9.24
C ALA A 305 1.54 -2.88 -8.64
N SER A 306 1.60 -2.96 -7.29
CA SER A 306 2.85 -3.29 -6.60
C SER A 306 3.12 -4.80 -6.62
N PRO A 307 4.33 -5.20 -6.99
CA PRO A 307 4.73 -6.61 -6.95
C PRO A 307 5.20 -7.07 -5.56
N GLU A 308 5.40 -6.16 -4.61
CA GLU A 308 6.19 -6.45 -3.41
C GLU A 308 5.41 -6.15 -2.13
N THR A 309 5.32 -7.15 -1.25
CA THR A 309 4.79 -7.00 0.11
C THR A 309 5.77 -6.17 0.94
N LEU A 310 5.27 -5.13 1.63
CA LEU A 310 6.06 -4.47 2.66
C LEU A 310 6.04 -5.30 3.94
N ALA A 311 4.86 -5.49 4.49
CA ALA A 311 4.67 -6.17 5.76
C ALA A 311 3.30 -6.81 5.85
N LYS A 312 3.27 -8.04 6.36
CA LYS A 312 2.04 -8.77 6.68
C LYS A 312 2.12 -9.29 8.11
N LEU A 313 1.06 -9.03 8.88
CA LEU A 313 0.81 -9.67 10.18
C LEU A 313 -0.52 -10.39 10.10
N GLU A 314 -0.50 -11.69 10.28
CA GLU A 314 -1.71 -12.51 10.29
C GLU A 314 -1.60 -13.57 11.37
N ASN A 315 -2.60 -13.65 12.23
CA ASN A 315 -2.65 -14.63 13.33
C ASN A 315 -1.39 -14.64 14.22
N GLY A 316 -0.78 -13.47 14.45
CA GLY A 316 0.41 -13.32 15.27
C GLY A 316 1.73 -13.68 14.57
N GLN A 317 1.70 -13.98 13.27
CA GLN A 317 2.89 -14.20 12.46
C GLN A 317 3.18 -12.98 11.58
N VAL A 318 4.35 -12.41 11.73
CA VAL A 318 4.88 -11.34 10.88
C VAL A 318 5.61 -11.96 9.70
N CYS A 319 5.40 -11.41 8.52
CA CYS A 319 6.08 -11.85 7.29
C CYS A 319 6.53 -10.64 6.46
N THR A 320 7.70 -10.77 5.82
CA THR A 320 8.13 -9.91 4.70
C THR A 320 8.69 -10.78 3.58
N PHE A 321 8.63 -10.29 2.35
CA PHE A 321 8.97 -11.07 1.15
C PHE A 321 9.97 -10.32 0.29
N PRO A 322 11.27 -10.29 0.66
CA PRO A 322 12.29 -9.65 -0.15
C PRO A 322 12.37 -10.31 -1.53
N LEU A 323 12.33 -9.46 -2.56
CA LEU A 323 12.50 -9.84 -3.97
C LEU A 323 13.71 -9.10 -4.54
N ALA A 324 14.57 -9.81 -5.24
CA ALA A 324 15.70 -9.24 -5.97
C ALA A 324 16.01 -10.07 -7.20
N GLY A 325 16.89 -9.56 -8.05
CA GLY A 325 17.24 -10.22 -9.29
C GLY A 325 16.07 -10.26 -10.27
N THR A 326 16.31 -9.97 -11.52
CA THR A 326 15.25 -9.95 -12.53
C THR A 326 15.74 -10.55 -13.83
N ARG A 327 14.97 -11.49 -14.38
CA ARG A 327 15.11 -11.96 -15.77
C ARG A 327 13.73 -11.92 -16.44
N LYS A 328 13.73 -11.71 -17.74
CA LYS A 328 12.52 -11.85 -18.56
C LYS A 328 12.08 -13.30 -18.58
N ARG A 329 10.79 -13.53 -18.80
CA ARG A 329 10.28 -14.88 -19.06
C ARG A 329 10.77 -15.38 -20.42
N GLY A 330 11.10 -16.65 -20.48
CA GLY A 330 11.41 -17.33 -21.74
C GLY A 330 10.18 -17.46 -22.63
N VAL A 331 10.41 -17.55 -23.95
CA VAL A 331 9.32 -17.80 -24.92
C VAL A 331 8.91 -19.29 -24.89
N THR A 332 9.85 -20.18 -24.56
CA THR A 332 9.62 -21.60 -24.35
C THR A 332 9.93 -21.99 -22.90
N GLU A 333 9.48 -23.17 -22.49
CA GLU A 333 9.77 -23.68 -21.14
C GLU A 333 11.28 -23.96 -20.94
N GLU A 334 11.98 -24.41 -21.98
CA GLU A 334 13.41 -24.66 -21.97
C GLU A 334 14.19 -23.34 -21.77
N GLU A 335 13.80 -22.29 -22.53
CA GLU A 335 14.44 -20.97 -22.39
C GLU A 335 14.14 -20.38 -20.99
N ASP A 336 12.95 -20.55 -20.46
CA ASP A 336 12.56 -20.10 -19.11
C ASP A 336 13.44 -20.80 -18.04
N GLN A 337 13.70 -22.09 -18.18
CA GLN A 337 14.58 -22.83 -17.29
C GLN A 337 16.06 -22.44 -17.43
N GLU A 338 16.54 -22.07 -18.62
CA GLU A 338 17.88 -21.57 -18.82
C GLU A 338 18.09 -20.21 -18.15
N LEU A 339 17.13 -19.27 -18.32
CA LEU A 339 17.14 -17.97 -17.68
C LEU A 339 17.06 -18.07 -16.14
N GLU A 340 16.31 -19.05 -15.60
CA GLU A 340 16.31 -19.36 -14.18
C GLU A 340 17.67 -19.80 -13.68
N LYS A 341 18.33 -20.72 -14.39
CA LYS A 341 19.68 -21.19 -14.01
C LYS A 341 20.71 -20.06 -14.08
N GLU A 342 20.62 -19.22 -15.12
CA GLU A 342 21.47 -18.04 -15.24
C GLU A 342 21.27 -17.10 -14.04
N LEU A 343 20.02 -16.81 -13.68
CA LEU A 343 19.70 -15.93 -12.55
C LEU A 343 20.23 -16.48 -11.22
N LEU A 344 20.06 -17.80 -10.98
CA LEU A 344 20.55 -18.47 -9.76
C LEU A 344 22.06 -18.69 -9.74
N ALA A 345 22.77 -18.47 -10.86
CA ALA A 345 24.22 -18.51 -10.95
C ALA A 345 24.87 -17.12 -10.90
N ASP A 346 24.10 -16.06 -10.94
CA ASP A 346 24.58 -14.68 -10.91
C ASP A 346 24.98 -14.27 -9.49
N GLU A 347 26.30 -14.27 -9.22
CA GLU A 347 26.82 -13.96 -7.87
C GLU A 347 26.42 -12.56 -7.37
N LYS A 348 26.28 -11.58 -8.27
CA LYS A 348 25.88 -10.22 -7.91
C LYS A 348 24.42 -10.19 -7.43
N GLU A 349 23.52 -10.80 -8.20
CA GLU A 349 22.09 -10.89 -7.86
C GLU A 349 21.87 -11.67 -6.54
N LEU A 350 22.61 -12.76 -6.34
CA LEU A 350 22.59 -13.54 -5.10
C LEU A 350 23.12 -12.74 -3.90
N ALA A 351 24.18 -11.96 -4.06
CA ALA A 351 24.74 -11.13 -2.99
C ALA A 351 23.76 -10.01 -2.60
N GLU A 352 23.13 -9.34 -3.59
CA GLU A 352 22.09 -8.34 -3.35
C GLU A 352 20.89 -8.94 -2.63
N HIS A 353 20.41 -10.09 -3.10
CA HIS A 353 19.30 -10.78 -2.46
C HIS A 353 19.59 -11.17 -1.01
N ASN A 354 20.79 -11.69 -0.72
CA ASN A 354 21.22 -11.99 0.64
C ASN A 354 21.18 -10.75 1.55
N MET A 355 21.65 -9.62 1.06
CA MET A 355 21.60 -8.36 1.81
C MET A 355 20.15 -7.97 2.14
N LEU A 356 19.22 -8.10 1.19
CA LEU A 356 17.81 -7.80 1.42
C LEU A 356 17.14 -8.79 2.40
N VAL A 357 17.50 -10.07 2.35
CA VAL A 357 17.05 -11.07 3.33
C VAL A 357 17.55 -10.72 4.73
N ASP A 358 18.82 -10.31 4.87
CA ASP A 358 19.37 -9.91 6.17
C ASP A 358 18.72 -8.63 6.70
N LEU A 359 18.42 -7.65 5.83
CA LEU A 359 17.61 -6.49 6.20
C LEU A 359 16.23 -6.91 6.71
N GLY A 360 15.53 -7.78 5.99
CA GLY A 360 14.21 -8.29 6.38
C GLY A 360 14.26 -9.04 7.71
N ARG A 361 15.29 -9.86 7.95
CA ARG A 361 15.52 -10.53 9.23
C ARG A 361 15.74 -9.54 10.38
N ASN A 362 16.51 -8.48 10.14
CA ASN A 362 16.72 -7.43 11.13
C ASN A 362 15.42 -6.68 11.45
N ASP A 363 14.65 -6.30 10.44
CA ASP A 363 13.39 -5.56 10.61
C ASP A 363 12.33 -6.41 11.35
N VAL A 364 12.11 -7.66 10.92
CA VAL A 364 11.21 -8.60 11.58
C VAL A 364 11.72 -8.92 13.01
N GLY A 365 13.04 -8.97 13.21
CA GLY A 365 13.67 -9.24 14.50
C GLY A 365 13.38 -8.19 15.57
N LYS A 366 13.20 -6.91 15.19
CA LYS A 366 12.88 -5.82 16.12
C LYS A 366 11.58 -6.06 16.90
N ILE A 367 10.62 -6.76 16.28
CA ILE A 367 9.26 -6.93 16.80
C ILE A 367 8.89 -8.40 17.11
N SER A 368 9.75 -9.35 16.77
CA SER A 368 9.49 -10.77 16.95
C SER A 368 10.02 -11.29 18.30
N GLN A 369 9.43 -12.37 18.77
CA GLN A 369 9.92 -13.12 19.92
C GLN A 369 11.33 -13.67 19.62
N PRO A 370 12.30 -13.58 20.55
CA PRO A 370 13.64 -14.09 20.35
C PRO A 370 13.65 -15.56 19.88
N GLY A 371 14.47 -15.86 18.88
CA GLY A 371 14.61 -17.20 18.32
C GLY A 371 13.49 -17.67 17.38
N THR A 372 12.50 -16.80 17.06
CA THR A 372 11.40 -17.18 16.17
C THR A 372 11.58 -16.68 14.73
N VAL A 373 12.53 -15.78 14.48
CA VAL A 373 12.82 -15.30 13.13
C VAL A 373 13.43 -16.41 12.29
N LYS A 374 12.82 -16.65 11.13
CA LYS A 374 13.19 -17.71 10.19
C LYS A 374 13.15 -17.21 8.76
N VAL A 375 13.92 -17.85 7.90
CA VAL A 375 13.76 -17.73 6.44
C VAL A 375 13.12 -19.06 5.99
N ASP A 376 11.78 -19.03 5.80
CA ASP A 376 11.01 -20.24 5.49
C ASP A 376 11.21 -20.68 4.04
N LYS A 377 11.31 -19.71 3.12
CA LYS A 377 11.69 -19.92 1.72
C LYS A 377 12.92 -19.07 1.46
N TYR A 378 13.90 -19.64 0.81
CA TYR A 378 15.16 -18.97 0.57
C TYR A 378 15.61 -19.14 -0.88
N MET A 379 15.73 -17.99 -1.58
CA MET A 379 16.18 -17.95 -2.99
C MET A 379 15.33 -18.83 -3.94
N GLU A 380 14.03 -18.85 -3.75
CA GLU A 380 13.10 -19.51 -4.68
C GLU A 380 12.77 -18.59 -5.85
N ILE A 381 12.69 -19.16 -7.07
CA ILE A 381 12.27 -18.39 -8.23
C ILE A 381 10.76 -18.14 -8.19
N GLN A 382 10.40 -16.85 -8.20
CA GLN A 382 9.04 -16.37 -8.32
C GLN A 382 8.78 -15.97 -9.78
N ARG A 383 7.85 -16.68 -10.43
CA ARG A 383 7.50 -16.42 -11.85
C ARG A 383 6.26 -15.57 -11.94
N TYR A 384 6.40 -14.41 -12.56
CA TYR A 384 5.30 -13.52 -12.93
C TYR A 384 5.01 -13.60 -14.42
N SER A 385 4.03 -12.84 -14.92
CA SER A 385 3.61 -12.88 -16.32
C SER A 385 4.72 -12.53 -17.32
N HIS A 386 5.60 -11.59 -16.97
CA HIS A 386 6.63 -11.07 -17.90
C HIS A 386 8.07 -11.21 -17.38
N VAL A 387 8.25 -11.45 -16.11
CA VAL A 387 9.54 -11.54 -15.45
C VAL A 387 9.56 -12.65 -14.41
N MET A 388 10.77 -13.07 -14.01
CA MET A 388 11.02 -13.88 -12.84
C MET A 388 11.98 -13.17 -11.90
N HIS A 389 11.82 -13.42 -10.61
CA HIS A 389 12.66 -12.86 -9.54
C HIS A 389 13.14 -13.96 -8.59
N ILE A 390 14.24 -13.69 -7.89
CA ILE A 390 14.63 -14.46 -6.71
C ILE A 390 13.82 -13.92 -5.52
N GLY A 391 13.11 -14.79 -4.84
CA GLY A 391 12.29 -14.45 -3.69
C GLY A 391 12.65 -15.25 -2.45
N SER A 392 12.51 -14.62 -1.29
CA SER A 392 12.60 -15.27 0.01
C SER A 392 11.46 -14.86 0.91
N THR A 393 11.14 -15.70 1.91
CA THR A 393 10.11 -15.38 2.92
C THR A 393 10.77 -15.34 4.28
N VAL A 394 10.75 -14.17 4.90
CA VAL A 394 11.23 -13.98 6.27
C VAL A 394 10.01 -13.88 7.19
N THR A 395 9.99 -14.74 8.22
CA THR A 395 8.87 -14.80 9.17
C THR A 395 9.35 -14.67 10.60
N GLY A 396 8.43 -14.27 11.49
CA GLY A 396 8.68 -14.23 12.93
C GLY A 396 7.36 -14.21 13.71
N LYS A 397 7.36 -14.73 14.92
CA LYS A 397 6.21 -14.63 15.82
C LYS A 397 6.27 -13.28 16.54
N ILE A 398 5.21 -12.46 16.40
CA ILE A 398 5.16 -11.14 17.05
C ILE A 398 5.25 -11.26 18.57
N ARG A 399 5.91 -10.32 19.24
CA ARG A 399 5.92 -10.24 20.71
C ARG A 399 4.55 -9.79 21.21
N GLU A 400 4.22 -10.16 22.46
CA GLU A 400 2.94 -9.83 23.10
C GLU A 400 2.75 -8.32 23.37
N ASP A 401 3.86 -7.57 23.48
CA ASP A 401 3.88 -6.12 23.66
C ASP A 401 3.87 -5.33 22.34
N LYS A 402 3.70 -6.00 21.19
CA LYS A 402 3.76 -5.42 19.86
C LYS A 402 2.46 -5.67 19.09
N ASP A 403 2.16 -4.76 18.17
CA ASP A 403 0.94 -4.78 17.35
C ASP A 403 1.19 -4.49 15.86
N ALA A 404 0.12 -4.37 15.08
CA ALA A 404 0.18 -4.11 13.64
C ALA A 404 0.89 -2.79 13.28
N LEU A 405 0.79 -1.76 14.14
CA LEU A 405 1.48 -0.48 13.92
C LEU A 405 2.97 -0.60 14.20
N ASP A 406 3.37 -1.37 15.23
CA ASP A 406 4.78 -1.68 15.45
C ASP A 406 5.40 -2.44 14.25
N VAL A 407 4.60 -3.26 13.54
CA VAL A 407 5.05 -3.92 12.31
C VAL A 407 5.35 -2.90 11.21
N VAL A 408 4.45 -1.93 11.00
CA VAL A 408 4.68 -0.84 10.05
C VAL A 408 5.91 -0.02 10.45
N ASP A 409 6.00 0.41 11.71
CA ASP A 409 7.11 1.21 12.24
C ASP A 409 8.47 0.52 12.11
N ALA A 410 8.52 -0.82 12.26
CA ALA A 410 9.77 -1.57 12.19
C ALA A 410 10.28 -1.80 10.77
N ILE A 411 9.38 -1.93 9.79
CA ILE A 411 9.72 -2.35 8.43
C ILE A 411 9.80 -1.17 7.46
N LEU A 412 8.95 -0.14 7.62
CA LEU A 412 8.90 1.02 6.74
C LEU A 412 10.13 1.94 6.94
N PRO A 413 10.76 2.42 5.83
CA PRO A 413 10.61 1.96 4.46
C PRO A 413 11.31 0.61 4.23
N ALA A 414 10.90 -0.09 3.17
CA ALA A 414 11.55 -1.31 2.76
C ALA A 414 13.04 -1.08 2.40
N GLY A 415 13.87 -2.10 2.61
CA GLY A 415 15.29 -2.06 2.22
C GLY A 415 15.48 -1.83 0.73
N THR A 416 14.60 -2.42 -0.10
CA THR A 416 14.56 -2.25 -1.56
C THR A 416 14.25 -0.83 -2.03
N LEU A 417 13.79 0.05 -1.13
CA LEU A 417 13.47 1.46 -1.40
C LEU A 417 14.32 2.45 -0.59
N SER A 418 15.17 1.96 0.30
CA SER A 418 16.09 2.78 1.12
C SER A 418 17.55 2.43 0.84
N GLY A 419 18.03 1.37 1.40
CA GLY A 419 19.41 0.88 1.26
C GLY A 419 19.93 0.23 2.53
N ALA A 420 21.22 0.00 2.59
CA ALA A 420 21.90 -0.70 3.67
C ALA A 420 23.22 0.00 4.05
N PRO A 421 23.42 0.35 5.35
CA PRO A 421 22.48 0.33 6.48
C PRO A 421 21.32 1.31 6.32
N LYS A 422 20.09 0.91 6.71
CA LYS A 422 18.83 1.61 6.41
C LYS A 422 18.83 3.09 6.82
N ILE A 423 19.19 3.41 8.06
CA ILE A 423 19.10 4.79 8.59
C ILE A 423 20.05 5.71 7.83
N ARG A 424 21.32 5.29 7.65
CA ARG A 424 22.30 6.08 6.90
C ARG A 424 21.89 6.26 5.44
N ALA A 425 21.35 5.24 4.81
CA ALA A 425 20.80 5.36 3.46
C ALA A 425 19.65 6.38 3.39
N CYS A 426 18.74 6.40 4.38
CA CYS A 426 17.67 7.39 4.47
C CYS A 426 18.19 8.82 4.64
N GLU A 427 19.26 9.04 5.42
CA GLU A 427 19.93 10.36 5.53
C GLU A 427 20.49 10.81 4.19
N ILE A 428 21.21 9.92 3.47
CA ILE A 428 21.78 10.22 2.16
C ILE A 428 20.68 10.50 1.12
N ILE A 429 19.59 9.74 1.13
CA ILE A 429 18.42 10.01 0.28
C ILE A 429 17.85 11.40 0.58
N ALA A 430 17.75 11.74 1.87
CA ALA A 430 17.27 13.05 2.27
C ALA A 430 18.20 14.18 1.82
N GLU A 431 19.50 13.96 1.79
CA GLU A 431 20.50 14.92 1.29
C GLU A 431 20.43 15.09 -0.24
N LEU A 432 20.40 13.97 -0.98
CA LEU A 432 20.56 13.97 -2.42
C LEU A 432 19.27 14.27 -3.20
N GLU A 433 18.13 13.75 -2.76
CA GLU A 433 16.86 14.01 -3.42
C GLU A 433 16.31 15.38 -3.04
N GLN A 434 15.91 16.17 -4.02
CA GLN A 434 15.48 17.56 -3.84
C GLN A 434 14.05 17.71 -3.32
N GLU A 435 13.24 16.64 -3.37
CA GLU A 435 11.82 16.65 -3.03
C GLU A 435 11.46 15.48 -2.13
N LYS A 436 10.36 15.66 -1.37
CA LYS A 436 9.77 14.54 -0.63
C LYS A 436 9.32 13.44 -1.58
N ARG A 437 9.48 12.19 -1.15
CA ARG A 437 8.98 11.03 -1.90
C ARG A 437 7.46 10.89 -1.82
N GLY A 438 6.85 11.40 -0.76
CA GLY A 438 5.42 11.24 -0.53
C GLY A 438 5.04 9.77 -0.41
N ILE A 439 4.05 9.32 -1.21
CA ILE A 439 3.60 7.93 -1.18
C ILE A 439 4.65 6.94 -1.71
N TYR A 440 5.53 7.35 -2.63
CA TYR A 440 6.54 6.47 -3.23
C TYR A 440 7.52 5.92 -2.18
N GLY A 441 7.66 4.60 -2.14
CA GLY A 441 8.50 3.90 -1.17
C GLY A 441 7.89 3.81 0.23
N GLY A 442 6.66 4.27 0.41
CA GLY A 442 5.85 4.08 1.60
C GLY A 442 5.11 2.75 1.61
N ALA A 443 3.96 2.70 2.30
CA ALA A 443 3.09 1.53 2.42
C ALA A 443 1.66 1.85 1.97
N VAL A 444 1.04 0.95 1.21
CA VAL A 444 -0.40 0.96 0.90
C VAL A 444 -1.02 -0.35 1.34
N GLY A 445 -2.18 -0.29 1.98
CA GLY A 445 -2.91 -1.49 2.40
C GLY A 445 -3.89 -1.22 3.52
N TYR A 446 -4.02 -2.17 4.45
CA TYR A 446 -4.96 -2.07 5.55
C TYR A 446 -4.39 -2.52 6.89
N LEU A 447 -4.97 -1.96 7.98
CA LEU A 447 -4.89 -2.46 9.34
C LEU A 447 -6.29 -2.85 9.77
N ASP A 448 -6.53 -4.11 10.12
CA ASP A 448 -7.86 -4.59 10.45
C ASP A 448 -8.23 -4.43 11.93
N PHE A 449 -9.51 -4.57 12.25
CA PHE A 449 -10.02 -4.52 13.61
C PHE A 449 -9.66 -5.75 14.46
N ALA A 450 -9.15 -6.81 13.86
CA ALA A 450 -8.69 -8.00 14.57
C ALA A 450 -7.20 -7.95 14.94
N GLY A 451 -6.49 -6.90 14.52
CA GLY A 451 -5.09 -6.66 14.84
C GLY A 451 -4.12 -7.17 13.78
N ASN A 452 -4.59 -7.48 12.56
CA ASN A 452 -3.73 -7.84 11.44
C ASN A 452 -3.36 -6.61 10.60
N VAL A 453 -2.30 -6.72 9.81
CA VAL A 453 -1.90 -5.75 8.78
C VAL A 453 -1.49 -6.49 7.51
N ASP A 454 -1.85 -5.91 6.37
CA ASP A 454 -1.38 -6.36 5.06
C ASP A 454 -1.13 -5.14 4.19
N THR A 455 0.14 -4.91 3.86
CA THR A 455 0.60 -3.73 3.12
C THR A 455 1.63 -4.10 2.08
N CYS A 456 1.54 -3.44 0.93
CA CYS A 456 2.58 -3.48 -0.10
C CYS A 456 3.50 -2.27 -0.03
N ILE A 457 4.66 -2.39 -0.64
CA ILE A 457 5.54 -1.25 -0.92
C ILE A 457 4.86 -0.39 -1.99
N SER A 458 4.78 0.91 -1.74
CA SER A 458 4.14 1.88 -2.65
C SER A 458 5.05 2.19 -3.85
N ILE A 459 5.07 1.27 -4.81
CA ILE A 459 5.79 1.37 -6.08
C ILE A 459 4.86 1.01 -7.25
N ARG A 460 5.28 1.26 -8.47
CA ARG A 460 4.49 0.98 -9.67
C ARG A 460 3.08 1.59 -9.60
N LEU A 461 3.02 2.85 -9.20
CA LEU A 461 1.77 3.59 -9.03
C LEU A 461 1.83 4.97 -9.69
N ALA A 462 0.65 5.47 -10.04
CA ALA A 462 0.39 6.87 -10.31
C ALA A 462 -0.52 7.43 -9.22
N TYR A 463 -0.26 8.65 -8.77
CA TYR A 463 -1.22 9.37 -7.97
C TYR A 463 -1.53 10.73 -8.57
N LYS A 464 -2.75 11.20 -8.36
CA LYS A 464 -3.20 12.52 -8.76
C LYS A 464 -3.54 13.35 -7.53
N LYS A 465 -2.88 14.50 -7.40
CA LYS A 465 -3.08 15.47 -6.33
C LYS A 465 -2.89 16.88 -6.86
N ASN A 466 -3.71 17.84 -6.41
CA ASN A 466 -3.61 19.27 -6.79
C ASN A 466 -3.56 19.53 -8.31
N GLY A 467 -4.21 18.69 -9.12
CA GLY A 467 -4.24 18.82 -10.58
C GLY A 467 -3.00 18.26 -11.30
N TYR A 468 -2.15 17.52 -10.61
CA TYR A 468 -0.98 16.85 -11.17
C TYR A 468 -1.05 15.35 -10.98
N ILE A 469 -0.60 14.59 -12.00
CA ILE A 469 -0.25 13.19 -11.86
C ILE A 469 1.24 13.08 -11.63
N ARG A 470 1.62 12.21 -10.70
CA ARG A 470 3.02 11.88 -10.42
C ARG A 470 3.22 10.37 -10.45
N VAL A 471 4.26 9.97 -11.16
CA VAL A 471 4.81 8.61 -11.21
C VAL A 471 6.25 8.70 -10.73
N GLN A 472 6.67 7.86 -9.79
CA GLN A 472 8.03 7.89 -9.27
C GLN A 472 8.63 6.49 -9.28
N SER A 473 9.93 6.42 -9.59
CA SER A 473 10.69 5.19 -9.64
C SER A 473 12.14 5.47 -9.27
N GLY A 474 12.88 4.42 -8.92
CA GLY A 474 14.27 4.56 -8.49
C GLY A 474 15.13 3.36 -8.85
N ALA A 475 16.43 3.57 -8.78
CA ALA A 475 17.46 2.55 -9.00
C ALA A 475 18.32 2.37 -7.75
N GLY A 476 18.75 1.13 -7.51
CA GLY A 476 19.65 0.78 -6.42
C GLY A 476 21.11 1.04 -6.82
N ILE A 477 21.73 2.00 -6.16
CA ILE A 477 23.11 2.42 -6.46
C ILE A 477 24.08 1.59 -5.61
N VAL A 478 25.00 0.95 -6.28
CA VAL A 478 26.13 0.18 -5.71
C VAL A 478 27.45 0.69 -6.28
N ALA A 479 28.59 0.21 -5.77
CA ALA A 479 29.92 0.66 -6.20
C ALA A 479 30.13 0.62 -7.72
N ASP A 480 29.64 -0.43 -8.38
CA ASP A 480 29.80 -0.67 -9.82
C ASP A 480 28.72 0.01 -10.69
N SER A 481 27.77 0.75 -10.08
CA SER A 481 26.71 1.45 -10.80
C SER A 481 27.26 2.46 -11.82
N ILE A 482 26.66 2.45 -13.01
CA ILE A 482 26.96 3.40 -14.09
C ILE A 482 25.82 4.43 -14.13
N PRO A 483 26.10 5.72 -13.89
CA PRO A 483 25.06 6.74 -13.70
C PRO A 483 24.00 6.79 -14.80
N GLU A 484 24.42 6.70 -16.07
CA GLU A 484 23.50 6.76 -17.21
C GLU A 484 22.57 5.54 -17.27
N ASN A 485 23.07 4.36 -16.86
CA ASN A 485 22.28 3.13 -16.81
C ASN A 485 21.24 3.20 -15.69
N GLU A 486 21.61 3.74 -14.52
CA GLU A 486 20.70 3.90 -13.39
C GLU A 486 19.59 4.91 -13.69
N PHE A 487 19.91 6.01 -14.40
CA PHE A 487 18.89 6.92 -14.90
C PHE A 487 17.91 6.22 -15.85
N GLN A 488 18.43 5.42 -16.79
CA GLN A 488 17.58 4.67 -17.72
C GLN A 488 16.75 3.60 -16.99
N GLU A 489 17.28 2.97 -15.95
CA GLU A 489 16.55 2.01 -15.13
C GLU A 489 15.36 2.66 -14.42
N CYS A 490 15.53 3.87 -13.88
CA CYS A 490 14.41 4.65 -13.34
C CYS A 490 13.30 4.82 -14.38
N LEU A 491 13.64 5.25 -15.60
CA LEU A 491 12.64 5.43 -16.67
C LEU A 491 11.97 4.10 -17.05
N ASN A 492 12.73 3.03 -17.14
CA ASN A 492 12.20 1.71 -17.48
C ASN A 492 11.23 1.20 -16.41
N LYS A 493 11.55 1.41 -15.13
CA LYS A 493 10.67 1.04 -14.00
C LYS A 493 9.38 1.85 -13.95
N ALA A 494 9.37 3.09 -14.42
CA ALA A 494 8.16 3.90 -14.57
C ALA A 494 7.32 3.50 -15.79
N GLY A 495 7.94 2.88 -16.79
CA GLY A 495 7.39 2.67 -18.14
C GLY A 495 5.99 2.06 -18.17
N ALA A 496 5.73 0.99 -17.40
CA ALA A 496 4.42 0.34 -17.38
C ALA A 496 3.30 1.27 -16.86
N VAL A 497 3.60 2.09 -15.85
CA VAL A 497 2.64 3.03 -15.27
C VAL A 497 2.40 4.20 -16.24
N LEU A 498 3.45 4.74 -16.84
CA LEU A 498 3.36 5.80 -17.85
C LEU A 498 2.54 5.34 -19.05
N GLN A 499 2.80 4.13 -19.54
CA GLN A 499 2.03 3.53 -20.64
C GLN A 499 0.54 3.37 -20.27
N ALA A 500 0.24 2.99 -19.03
CA ALA A 500 -1.14 2.86 -18.56
C ALA A 500 -1.84 4.22 -18.48
N VAL A 501 -1.16 5.28 -18.03
CA VAL A 501 -1.67 6.66 -18.02
C VAL A 501 -1.95 7.14 -19.45
N GLU A 502 -1.02 6.94 -20.38
CA GLU A 502 -1.21 7.32 -21.78
C GLU A 502 -2.35 6.54 -22.47
N THR A 503 -2.44 5.24 -22.19
CA THR A 503 -3.52 4.40 -22.74
C THR A 503 -4.91 4.82 -22.21
N ALA A 504 -4.99 5.26 -20.97
CA ALA A 504 -6.22 5.71 -20.33
C ALA A 504 -6.65 7.14 -20.75
N LYS A 505 -5.79 7.86 -21.45
CA LYS A 505 -6.05 9.23 -21.90
C LYS A 505 -7.24 9.28 -22.87
N GLY A 506 -8.20 10.13 -22.57
CA GLY A 506 -9.43 10.28 -23.35
C GLY A 506 -10.53 9.27 -22.98
N GLY A 507 -10.25 8.35 -22.04
CA GLY A 507 -11.18 7.29 -21.62
C GLY A 507 -10.99 5.99 -22.41
N LEU A 508 -11.55 4.91 -21.90
CA LEU A 508 -11.47 3.56 -22.50
C LEU A 508 -12.77 3.13 -23.20
N GLU A 509 -13.77 4.01 -23.27
CA GLU A 509 -15.10 3.76 -23.85
C GLU A 509 -15.41 4.74 -24.96
#